data_d33c4633dd70f685a3abe4e8f305bd61
#
_entry.id   d33c4633dd70f685a3abe4e8f305bd61
#
_cell.length_a   1.000
_cell.length_b   1.000
_cell.length_c   1.000
_cell.angle_alpha   90.00
_cell.angle_beta   90.00
_cell.angle_gamma   90.00
#
_symmetry.space_group_name_H-M   'P 1'
#
loop_
_entity.id
_entity.type
_entity.pdbx_description
1 polymer ?
#
loop_
_entity_poly.entity_id
_entity_poly.type
_entity_poly.pdbx_seq_one_letter_code
_entity_poly.pdbx_strand_id
1 'polypeptide(L)'
;MKPRIDDTRFGSITLEGKISEHDIIIRLNGQVEKRKKKLSKAVYGTSHIISLDEAKYIFENGAERLVIGTGQQGLVKLSSEAAEYLQRVKCQVELLPTPEAIQTWNEAKGSVIGLFHVTC
;
A
#
# COMPACT_ATOMS: atom_id res chain seq x y z
N MET A 1 5.15 -1.57 15.89
CA MET A 1 5.61 -2.92 15.53
C MET A 1 4.95 -3.37 14.24
N LYS A 2 5.74 -3.86 13.31
CA LYS A 2 5.25 -4.21 11.97
C LYS A 2 4.52 -5.57 12.02
N PRO A 3 3.25 -5.66 11.59
CA PRO A 3 2.55 -6.93 11.54
C PRO A 3 3.09 -7.79 10.39
N ARG A 4 3.01 -9.11 10.56
CA ARG A 4 3.34 -10.05 9.52
C ARG A 4 2.12 -10.31 8.64
N ILE A 5 2.33 -10.34 7.34
CA ILE A 5 1.28 -10.73 6.39
C ILE A 5 1.44 -12.21 6.12
N ASP A 6 0.37 -12.98 6.38
CA ASP A 6 0.41 -14.43 6.23
C ASP A 6 0.11 -14.89 4.82
N ASP A 7 -0.90 -14.29 4.18
CA ASP A 7 -1.40 -14.77 2.89
C ASP A 7 -2.28 -13.73 2.23
N THR A 8 -2.52 -13.88 0.94
CA THR A 8 -3.49 -13.07 0.21
C THR A 8 -4.17 -13.94 -0.85
N ARG A 9 -5.44 -13.62 -1.11
CA ARG A 9 -6.24 -14.22 -2.18
C ARG A 9 -7.03 -13.11 -2.84
N PHE A 10 -7.60 -13.37 -4.01
CA PHE A 10 -8.43 -12.36 -4.63
C PHE A 10 -9.54 -11.93 -3.66
N GLY A 11 -9.53 -10.65 -3.32
CA GLY A 11 -10.52 -10.06 -2.42
C GLY A 11 -10.17 -10.09 -0.94
N SER A 12 -9.03 -10.65 -0.54
CA SER A 12 -8.68 -10.69 0.88
C SER A 12 -7.18 -10.71 1.13
N ILE A 13 -6.80 -10.31 2.35
CA ILE A 13 -5.44 -10.38 2.84
C ILE A 13 -5.49 -10.76 4.32
N THR A 14 -4.58 -11.62 4.75
CA THR A 14 -4.55 -12.13 6.12
C THR A 14 -3.30 -11.64 6.83
N LEU A 15 -3.48 -10.96 7.97
CA LEU A 15 -2.38 -10.47 8.79
C LEU A 15 -2.50 -11.08 10.18
N GLU A 16 -1.50 -11.86 10.56
CA GLU A 16 -1.44 -12.47 11.90
C GLU A 16 -2.77 -13.15 12.29
N GLY A 17 -3.29 -13.94 11.36
CA GLY A 17 -4.51 -14.70 11.53
C GLY A 17 -5.80 -13.94 11.29
N LYS A 18 -5.76 -12.64 11.05
CA LYS A 18 -6.96 -11.83 10.81
C LYS A 18 -7.13 -11.56 9.33
N ILE A 19 -8.32 -11.84 8.81
CA ILE A 19 -8.64 -11.66 7.39
C ILE A 19 -9.31 -10.31 7.19
N SER A 20 -8.80 -9.54 6.21
CA SER A 20 -9.42 -8.31 5.72
C SER A 20 -9.92 -8.53 4.30
N GLU A 21 -11.18 -8.17 4.04
CA GLU A 21 -11.79 -8.33 2.72
C GLU A 21 -11.83 -7.02 1.95
N HIS A 22 -10.89 -6.13 2.23
CA HIS A 22 -10.74 -4.85 1.55
C HIS A 22 -9.27 -4.46 1.54
N ASP A 23 -8.94 -3.48 0.70
CA ASP A 23 -7.58 -2.93 0.67
C ASP A 23 -7.22 -2.32 2.02
N ILE A 24 -5.97 -2.44 2.40
CA ILE A 24 -5.49 -1.97 3.71
C ILE A 24 -4.28 -1.06 3.56
N ILE A 25 -4.12 -0.21 4.58
CA ILE A 25 -2.90 0.57 4.82
C ILE A 25 -2.31 0.08 6.12
N ILE A 26 -0.99 -0.11 6.16
CA ILE A 26 -0.29 -0.42 7.40
C ILE A 26 0.58 0.78 7.76
N ARG A 27 0.34 1.35 8.93
CA ARG A 27 1.01 2.55 9.41
C ARG A 27 2.38 2.23 10.02
N LEU A 28 3.17 3.28 10.26
CA LEU A 28 4.48 3.11 10.90
C LEU A 28 4.39 2.42 12.25
N ASN A 29 3.32 2.70 13.02
CA ASN A 29 3.14 2.08 14.32
C ASN A 29 2.58 0.65 14.24
N GLY A 30 2.36 0.14 13.04
CA GLY A 30 1.83 -1.20 12.82
C GLY A 30 0.32 -1.30 12.77
N GLN A 31 -0.40 -0.20 12.96
CA GLN A 31 -1.87 -0.21 12.86
C GLN A 31 -2.31 -0.46 11.42
N VAL A 32 -3.37 -1.24 11.28
CA VAL A 32 -3.95 -1.58 9.99
C VAL A 32 -5.25 -0.79 9.81
N GLU A 33 -5.37 -0.10 8.69
CA GLU A 33 -6.54 0.71 8.37
C GLU A 33 -7.07 0.32 7.00
N LYS A 34 -8.36 0.58 6.78
CA LYS A 34 -8.95 0.43 5.46
C LYS A 34 -8.43 1.53 4.53
N ARG A 35 -8.05 1.16 3.30
CA ARG A 35 -7.62 2.12 2.29
C ARG A 35 -8.74 3.11 1.95
N LYS A 36 -8.39 4.36 1.70
CA LYS A 36 -9.34 5.39 1.27
C LYS A 36 -9.32 5.55 -0.25
N LYS A 37 -9.93 4.61 -0.95
CA LYS A 37 -9.98 4.59 -2.43
C LYS A 37 -10.59 5.86 -3.02
N LYS A 38 -11.49 6.51 -2.29
CA LYS A 38 -12.18 7.70 -2.78
C LYS A 38 -11.22 8.84 -3.13
N LEU A 39 -10.06 8.89 -2.47
CA LEU A 39 -9.07 9.94 -2.74
C LEU A 39 -8.49 9.84 -4.16
N SER A 40 -8.42 8.64 -4.70
CA SER A 40 -7.97 8.42 -6.06
C SER A 40 -9.12 8.42 -7.05
N LYS A 41 -10.26 7.83 -6.67
CA LYS A 41 -11.45 7.81 -7.54
C LYS A 41 -11.95 9.21 -7.87
N ALA A 42 -11.84 10.16 -6.94
CA ALA A 42 -12.26 11.54 -7.17
C ALA A 42 -11.46 12.21 -8.28
N VAL A 43 -10.22 11.79 -8.49
CA VAL A 43 -9.31 12.39 -9.49
C VAL A 43 -9.35 11.62 -10.81
N TYR A 44 -9.26 10.29 -10.74
CA TYR A 44 -9.07 9.45 -11.93
C TYR A 44 -10.27 8.58 -12.29
N GLY A 45 -11.33 8.61 -11.50
CA GLY A 45 -12.48 7.74 -11.72
C GLY A 45 -12.22 6.27 -11.42
N THR A 46 -11.06 5.94 -10.90
CA THR A 46 -10.66 4.57 -10.58
C THR A 46 -9.72 4.57 -9.38
N SER A 47 -9.69 3.47 -8.65
CA SER A 47 -8.74 3.27 -7.57
C SER A 47 -7.46 2.58 -8.03
N HIS A 48 -7.33 2.29 -9.33
CA HIS A 48 -6.13 1.64 -9.88
C HIS A 48 -5.00 2.63 -10.18
N ILE A 49 -5.24 3.92 -10.00
CA ILE A 49 -4.20 4.95 -10.13
C ILE A 49 -4.18 5.71 -8.81
N ILE A 50 -3.09 5.60 -8.08
CA ILE A 50 -2.95 6.27 -6.78
C ILE A 50 -2.69 7.75 -7.02
N SER A 51 -3.61 8.60 -6.53
CA SER A 51 -3.53 10.05 -6.69
C SER A 51 -2.53 10.66 -5.72
N LEU A 52 -2.16 11.92 -6.00
CA LEU A 52 -1.35 12.71 -5.07
C LEU A 52 -2.01 12.80 -3.69
N ASP A 53 -3.32 13.03 -3.66
CA ASP A 53 -4.04 13.15 -2.38
C ASP A 53 -3.96 11.84 -1.60
N GLU A 54 -4.10 10.71 -2.26
CA GLU A 54 -3.97 9.43 -1.58
C GLU A 54 -2.54 9.20 -1.11
N ALA A 55 -1.53 9.53 -1.91
CA ALA A 55 -0.14 9.41 -1.51
C ALA A 55 0.17 10.25 -0.27
N LYS A 56 -0.36 11.47 -0.22
CA LYS A 56 -0.19 12.34 0.95
C LYS A 56 -0.86 11.75 2.19
N TYR A 57 -2.02 11.12 2.02
CA TYR A 57 -2.73 10.50 3.13
C TYR A 57 -1.96 9.29 3.67
N ILE A 58 -1.36 8.50 2.79
CA ILE A 58 -0.61 7.30 3.17
C ILE A 58 0.72 7.66 3.83
N PHE A 59 1.43 8.66 3.29
CA PHE A 59 2.76 9.01 3.77
C PHE A 59 2.72 9.50 5.21
N GLU A 60 3.67 9.03 6.00
CA GLU A 60 3.89 9.51 7.37
C GLU A 60 5.31 10.03 7.49
N ASN A 61 5.47 11.11 8.24
CA ASN A 61 6.78 11.69 8.49
C ASN A 61 7.67 10.63 9.15
N GLY A 62 8.85 10.42 8.62
CA GLY A 62 9.78 9.39 9.09
C GLY A 62 9.70 8.08 8.33
N ALA A 63 8.71 7.88 7.48
CA ALA A 63 8.64 6.67 6.65
C ALA A 63 9.74 6.71 5.59
N GLU A 64 10.58 5.70 5.58
CA GLU A 64 11.68 5.58 4.62
C GLU A 64 11.30 4.78 3.39
N ARG A 65 10.34 3.85 3.56
CA ARG A 65 9.91 2.95 2.50
C ARG A 65 8.40 2.81 2.51
N LEU A 66 7.84 2.70 1.31
CA LEU A 66 6.43 2.37 1.11
C LEU A 66 6.36 1.14 0.21
N VAL A 67 5.84 0.04 0.73
CA VAL A 67 5.60 -1.17 -0.05
C VAL A 67 4.15 -1.14 -0.52
N ILE A 68 3.95 -1.20 -1.82
CA ILE A 68 2.61 -1.21 -2.42
C ILE A 68 2.37 -2.57 -3.08
N GLY A 69 1.38 -3.29 -2.55
CA GLY A 69 0.84 -4.45 -3.24
C GLY A 69 -0.17 -3.97 -4.27
N THR A 70 0.14 -4.15 -5.54
CA THR A 70 -0.60 -3.54 -6.64
C THR A 70 -1.79 -4.38 -7.12
N GLY A 71 -2.18 -5.39 -6.36
CA GLY A 71 -3.29 -6.28 -6.69
C GLY A 71 -2.80 -7.64 -7.12
N GLN A 72 -3.72 -8.58 -7.23
CA GLN A 72 -3.38 -9.96 -7.61
C GLN A 72 -2.77 -10.01 -9.02
N GLN A 73 -3.18 -9.09 -9.88
CA GLN A 73 -2.69 -9.00 -11.26
C GLN A 73 -1.80 -7.76 -11.49
N GLY A 74 -1.51 -7.00 -10.44
CA GLY A 74 -0.58 -5.88 -10.51
C GLY A 74 -1.09 -4.66 -11.28
N LEU A 75 -2.39 -4.38 -11.26
CA LEU A 75 -2.96 -3.30 -12.07
C LEU A 75 -2.86 -1.91 -11.45
N VAL A 76 -2.59 -1.81 -10.14
CA VAL A 76 -2.49 -0.51 -9.48
C VAL A 76 -1.18 0.18 -9.84
N LYS A 77 -1.26 1.48 -10.14
CA LYS A 77 -0.10 2.30 -10.51
C LYS A 77 -0.08 3.57 -9.67
N LEU A 78 1.08 4.20 -9.59
CA LEU A 78 1.19 5.55 -9.04
C LEU A 78 0.97 6.56 -10.17
N SER A 79 0.22 7.63 -9.88
CA SER A 79 0.22 8.78 -10.77
C SER A 79 1.62 9.41 -10.77
N SER A 80 1.94 10.17 -11.82
CA SER A 80 3.22 10.87 -11.87
C SER A 80 3.37 11.86 -10.73
N GLU A 81 2.29 12.54 -10.34
CA GLU A 81 2.30 13.48 -9.22
C GLU A 81 2.56 12.77 -7.89
N ALA A 82 1.94 11.59 -7.68
CA ALA A 82 2.17 10.80 -6.47
C ALA A 82 3.61 10.32 -6.39
N ALA A 83 4.14 9.81 -7.51
CA ALA A 83 5.53 9.34 -7.58
C ALA A 83 6.51 10.46 -7.27
N GLU A 84 6.28 11.63 -7.86
CA GLU A 84 7.12 12.81 -7.66
C GLU A 84 7.09 13.27 -6.20
N TYR A 85 5.90 13.30 -5.61
CA TYR A 85 5.75 13.67 -4.19
C TYR A 85 6.53 12.73 -3.28
N LEU A 86 6.39 11.41 -3.48
CA LEU A 86 7.08 10.43 -2.64
C LEU A 86 8.59 10.51 -2.80
N GLN A 87 9.06 10.79 -4.01
CA GLN A 87 10.48 11.02 -4.24
C GLN A 87 10.96 12.28 -3.51
N ARG A 88 10.18 13.34 -3.53
CA ARG A 88 10.52 14.61 -2.88
C ARG A 88 10.64 14.45 -1.37
N VAL A 89 9.76 13.65 -0.76
CA VAL A 89 9.82 13.39 0.69
C VAL A 89 10.78 12.25 1.02
N LYS A 90 11.53 11.75 0.04
CA LYS A 90 12.57 10.73 0.20
C LYS A 90 12.03 9.42 0.74
N CYS A 91 10.81 9.06 0.32
CA CYS A 91 10.21 7.78 0.64
C CYS A 91 10.39 6.85 -0.57
N GLN A 92 11.15 5.79 -0.39
CA GLN A 92 11.39 4.81 -1.45
C GLN A 92 10.16 3.94 -1.64
N VAL A 93 9.67 3.82 -2.87
CA VAL A 93 8.46 3.07 -3.19
C VAL A 93 8.81 1.79 -3.92
N GLU A 94 8.18 0.70 -3.51
CA GLU A 94 8.26 -0.59 -4.20
C GLU A 94 6.87 -1.01 -4.61
N LEU A 95 6.65 -1.16 -5.91
CA LEU A 95 5.36 -1.56 -6.49
C LEU A 95 5.49 -2.99 -6.99
N LEU A 96 4.74 -3.90 -6.39
CA LEU A 96 4.78 -5.32 -6.73
C LEU A 96 3.38 -5.89 -6.68
N PRO A 97 3.03 -6.89 -7.52
CA PRO A 97 1.78 -7.62 -7.32
C PRO A 97 1.66 -8.06 -5.87
N THR A 98 0.45 -8.04 -5.33
CA THR A 98 0.25 -8.26 -3.90
C THR A 98 0.85 -9.58 -3.38
N PRO A 99 0.75 -10.71 -4.10
CA PRO A 99 1.40 -11.93 -3.60
C PRO A 99 2.91 -11.79 -3.41
N GLU A 100 3.57 -11.04 -4.30
CA GLU A 100 5.02 -10.81 -4.19
C GLU A 100 5.34 -9.74 -3.15
N ALA A 101 4.48 -8.73 -3.04
CA ALA A 101 4.66 -7.63 -2.09
C ALA A 101 4.64 -8.12 -0.64
N ILE A 102 3.94 -9.21 -0.36
CA ILE A 102 3.90 -9.80 0.98
C ILE A 102 5.30 -10.18 1.44
N GLN A 103 6.07 -10.86 0.59
CA GLN A 103 7.43 -11.25 0.97
C GLN A 103 8.31 -10.03 1.19
N THR A 104 8.22 -9.05 0.30
CA THR A 104 8.98 -7.80 0.45
C THR A 104 8.62 -7.09 1.75
N TRP A 105 7.32 -7.03 2.07
CA TRP A 105 6.86 -6.44 3.32
C TRP A 105 7.43 -7.15 4.54
N ASN A 106 7.31 -8.48 4.56
CA ASN A 106 7.73 -9.27 5.72
C ASN A 106 9.24 -9.20 5.96
N GLU A 107 10.03 -9.02 4.89
CA GLU A 107 11.49 -8.95 4.97
C GLU A 107 12.00 -7.52 5.15
N ALA A 108 11.16 -6.52 4.93
CA ALA A 108 11.56 -5.12 5.01
C ALA A 108 11.93 -4.73 6.44
N LYS A 109 12.98 -3.94 6.57
CA LYS A 109 13.45 -3.44 7.86
C LYS A 109 13.42 -1.91 7.83
N GLY A 110 13.44 -1.32 9.02
CA GLY A 110 13.42 0.13 9.17
C GLY A 110 12.01 0.66 9.23
N SER A 111 11.85 1.92 8.84
CA SER A 111 10.58 2.65 8.94
C SER A 111 9.78 2.44 7.67
N VAL A 112 8.89 1.46 7.70
CA VAL A 112 8.15 0.99 6.52
C VAL A 112 6.64 1.19 6.73
N ILE A 113 5.98 1.70 5.69
CA ILE A 113 4.52 1.74 5.60
C ILE A 113 4.07 0.90 4.41
N GLY A 114 2.81 0.49 4.39
CA GLY A 114 2.31 -0.37 3.32
C GLY A 114 0.92 0.00 2.84
N LEU A 115 0.68 -0.28 1.57
CA LEU A 115 -0.65 -0.23 0.97
C LEU A 115 -0.83 -1.51 0.17
N PHE A 116 -1.91 -2.24 0.42
CA PHE A 116 -2.14 -3.52 -0.25
C PHE A 116 -3.52 -3.56 -0.88
N HIS A 117 -3.52 -3.64 -2.21
CA HIS A 117 -4.74 -3.82 -3.00
C HIS A 117 -5.02 -5.31 -3.10
N VAL A 118 -6.25 -5.74 -2.81
CA VAL A 118 -6.57 -7.18 -2.70
C VAL A 118 -7.30 -7.75 -3.90
N THR A 119 -7.77 -6.93 -4.83
CA THR A 119 -8.41 -7.42 -6.05
C THR A 119 -7.43 -7.32 -7.23
N CYS A 120 -7.85 -6.78 -8.37
CA CYS A 120 -7.00 -6.74 -9.56
C CYS A 120 -5.65 -6.07 -9.35
#